data_d11b06999a5fe597a8b8ec2610f99854
#
_entry.id   d11b06999a5fe597a8b8ec2610f99854
#
_cell.length_a   1.000
_cell.length_b   1.000
_cell.length_c   1.000
_cell.angle_alpha   90.00
_cell.angle_beta   90.00
_cell.angle_gamma   90.00
#
_symmetry.space_group_name_H-M   'P 1'
#
loop_
_entity.id
_entity.type
_entity.pdbx_description
1 polymer ?
#
loop_
_entity_poly.entity_id
_entity_poly.type
_entity_poly.pdbx_seq_one_letter_code
_entity_poly.pdbx_strand_id
1 'polypeptide(L)'
;MKKLRLALILGLAVLLLSVFVLPGPAAAGDKTMWRWGTANPSGYGYRVSAFMADFLRRGMPDYDVTVYPFANTTASIKNFLVGDLETTYLAEPGFRKLYAFIKPFKGFEPNVKQMPVQSFWAYTMETHILTLPKNKDKFKSWKDLDGKKIYMTKSGYMNNINIHRAMEDINGLDVTHVEVDATKVASALKAGTIDATAAYTTSLVALASWIKVLDVASPLLGVNPTPDQIEKLKAAGFAPAKINIKKAYTRDLGVEELYGVPFYFGYHAGLNFSTEAVYKSLKVFEANTAALLKLDPGFGPLAADFAGFQVKGINSIPEVPVHPGLAKFLKEKGQWNPSWVIADEGTVAMAIEKVKAQVKAK
;
A
#
# COMPACT_ATOMS: atom_id res chain seq x y z
N MET A 1 -43.43 -5.99 71.75
CA MET A 1 -42.26 -5.34 71.15
C MET A 1 -41.25 -6.28 70.45
N LYS A 2 -40.97 -7.51 71.02
CA LYS A 2 -40.04 -8.45 70.38
C LYS A 2 -40.53 -9.04 69.05
N LYS A 3 -41.82 -9.30 68.84
CA LYS A 3 -42.43 -9.86 67.64
C LYS A 3 -42.41 -8.84 66.45
N LEU A 4 -42.53 -7.54 66.77
CA LEU A 4 -42.49 -6.46 65.72
C LEU A 4 -41.07 -6.21 65.18
N ARG A 5 -40.05 -6.41 66.06
CA ARG A 5 -38.63 -6.28 65.60
C ARG A 5 -38.18 -7.46 64.70
N LEU A 6 -38.75 -8.68 64.94
CA LEU A 6 -38.45 -9.84 64.13
C LEU A 6 -39.06 -9.73 62.71
N ALA A 7 -40.27 -9.20 62.58
CA ALA A 7 -40.91 -8.93 61.28
C ALA A 7 -40.22 -7.83 60.46
N LEU A 8 -39.65 -6.82 61.12
CA LEU A 8 -38.88 -5.76 60.42
C LEU A 8 -37.51 -6.27 59.89
N ILE A 9 -36.86 -7.18 60.65
CA ILE A 9 -35.57 -7.76 60.24
C ILE A 9 -35.77 -8.77 59.10
N LEU A 10 -36.84 -9.56 59.08
CA LEU A 10 -37.16 -10.44 57.96
C LEU A 10 -37.62 -9.67 56.71
N GLY A 11 -38.34 -8.55 56.87
CA GLY A 11 -38.72 -7.68 55.74
C GLY A 11 -37.52 -7.01 55.08
N LEU A 12 -36.52 -6.57 55.87
CA LEU A 12 -35.28 -5.96 55.34
C LEU A 12 -34.35 -6.97 54.69
N ALA A 13 -34.34 -8.23 55.15
CA ALA A 13 -33.55 -9.30 54.53
C ALA A 13 -34.12 -9.77 53.18
N VAL A 14 -35.45 -9.68 52.97
CA VAL A 14 -36.08 -10.02 51.68
C VAL A 14 -35.92 -8.87 50.66
N LEU A 15 -35.82 -7.58 51.10
CA LEU A 15 -35.56 -6.45 50.23
C LEU A 15 -34.09 -6.34 49.76
N LEU A 16 -33.15 -6.97 50.52
CA LEU A 16 -31.73 -6.99 50.14
C LEU A 16 -31.33 -8.19 49.26
N LEU A 17 -32.26 -9.11 48.98
CA LEU A 17 -32.07 -10.21 48.03
C LEU A 17 -32.67 -9.96 46.64
N SER A 18 -33.10 -8.73 46.33
CA SER A 18 -33.19 -8.25 44.96
C SER A 18 -31.76 -8.13 44.41
N VAL A 19 -31.16 -9.27 44.20
CA VAL A 19 -29.88 -9.44 43.53
C VAL A 19 -29.92 -8.58 42.27
N PHE A 20 -29.10 -7.56 42.28
CA PHE A 20 -28.56 -7.00 41.01
C PHE A 20 -28.04 -8.19 40.23
N VAL A 21 -28.85 -8.74 39.34
CA VAL A 21 -28.38 -9.47 38.18
C VAL A 21 -27.74 -8.38 37.30
N LEU A 22 -26.51 -8.03 37.65
CA LEU A 22 -25.64 -7.36 36.70
C LEU A 22 -25.66 -8.26 35.46
N PRO A 23 -26.05 -7.79 34.30
CA PRO A 23 -25.84 -8.57 33.09
C PRO A 23 -24.37 -8.94 33.12
N GLY A 24 -24.12 -10.28 33.26
CA GLY A 24 -22.74 -10.78 33.15
C GLY A 24 -22.12 -10.18 31.90
N PRO A 25 -20.80 -9.91 31.85
CA PRO A 25 -20.18 -9.45 30.66
C PRO A 25 -20.66 -10.37 29.53
N ALA A 26 -21.38 -9.81 28.56
CA ALA A 26 -21.76 -10.55 27.39
C ALA A 26 -20.48 -11.23 26.92
N ALA A 27 -20.49 -12.58 26.87
CA ALA A 27 -19.32 -13.31 26.41
C ALA A 27 -18.92 -12.68 25.08
N ALA A 28 -17.80 -11.99 25.06
CA ALA A 28 -17.27 -11.43 23.83
C ALA A 28 -17.06 -12.64 22.93
N GLY A 29 -17.96 -12.83 21.96
CA GLY A 29 -17.85 -13.91 20.99
C GLY A 29 -16.46 -13.84 20.39
N ASP A 30 -15.86 -15.00 20.09
CA ASP A 30 -14.54 -15.09 19.49
C ASP A 30 -14.52 -14.23 18.22
N LYS A 31 -13.71 -13.15 18.24
CA LYS A 31 -13.58 -12.26 17.10
C LYS A 31 -12.87 -12.97 15.96
N THR A 32 -13.32 -12.73 14.73
CA THR A 32 -12.63 -13.23 13.56
C THR A 32 -11.28 -12.51 13.39
N MET A 33 -10.20 -13.29 13.39
CA MET A 33 -8.85 -12.75 13.17
C MET A 33 -8.74 -12.13 11.77
N TRP A 34 -8.17 -10.93 11.70
CA TRP A 34 -7.85 -10.26 10.44
C TRP A 34 -6.43 -9.70 10.49
N ARG A 35 -5.49 -10.50 10.05
CA ARG A 35 -4.06 -10.17 10.04
C ARG A 35 -3.70 -9.44 8.76
N TRP A 36 -3.24 -8.20 8.90
CA TRP A 36 -2.81 -7.33 7.81
C TRP A 36 -1.29 -7.32 7.70
N GLY A 37 -0.73 -7.98 6.70
CA GLY A 37 0.69 -7.94 6.42
C GLY A 37 1.10 -6.61 5.77
N THR A 38 2.18 -6.00 6.27
CA THR A 38 2.73 -4.75 5.73
C THR A 38 4.25 -4.83 5.59
N ALA A 39 4.88 -3.73 5.13
CA ALA A 39 6.32 -3.60 5.10
C ALA A 39 6.87 -3.10 6.46
N ASN A 40 8.12 -2.67 6.46
CA ASN A 40 8.85 -2.20 7.64
C ASN A 40 8.15 -1.02 8.35
N PRO A 41 8.17 -0.94 9.69
CA PRO A 41 7.56 0.15 10.46
C PRO A 41 8.02 1.57 10.09
N SER A 42 9.26 1.74 9.60
CA SER A 42 9.74 3.04 9.10
C SER A 42 9.14 3.44 7.74
N GLY A 43 8.46 2.51 7.05
CA GLY A 43 7.82 2.74 5.76
C GLY A 43 6.46 3.41 5.87
N TYR A 44 6.05 4.04 4.79
CA TYR A 44 4.74 4.70 4.69
C TYR A 44 3.58 3.71 4.92
N GLY A 45 3.64 2.54 4.29
CA GLY A 45 2.58 1.54 4.33
C GLY A 45 2.21 1.07 5.73
N TYR A 46 3.19 0.83 6.62
CA TYR A 46 2.91 0.43 8.00
C TYR A 46 2.13 1.51 8.77
N ARG A 47 2.57 2.77 8.67
CA ARG A 47 1.93 3.89 9.36
C ARG A 47 0.45 4.04 8.96
N VAL A 48 0.17 4.02 7.66
CA VAL A 48 -1.22 4.18 7.18
C VAL A 48 -2.07 2.95 7.44
N SER A 49 -1.49 1.74 7.44
CA SER A 49 -2.19 0.52 7.86
C SER A 49 -2.68 0.61 9.30
N ALA A 50 -1.85 1.15 10.20
CA ALA A 50 -2.23 1.32 11.60
C ALA A 50 -3.45 2.25 11.76
N PHE A 51 -3.49 3.35 10.99
CA PHE A 51 -4.65 4.24 10.96
C PHE A 51 -5.90 3.51 10.43
N MET A 52 -5.79 2.83 9.31
CA MET A 52 -6.91 2.11 8.70
C MET A 52 -7.42 0.97 9.59
N ALA A 53 -6.51 0.22 10.20
CA ALA A 53 -6.90 -0.85 11.14
C ALA A 53 -7.68 -0.32 12.34
N ASP A 54 -7.37 0.88 12.83
CA ASP A 54 -8.12 1.51 13.91
C ASP A 54 -9.58 1.85 13.50
N PHE A 55 -9.78 2.34 12.27
CA PHE A 55 -11.15 2.54 11.75
C PHE A 55 -11.91 1.22 11.60
N LEU A 56 -11.24 0.16 11.15
CA LEU A 56 -11.87 -1.16 11.03
C LEU A 56 -12.25 -1.74 12.39
N ARG A 57 -11.40 -1.67 13.42
CA ARG A 57 -11.72 -2.14 14.77
C ARG A 57 -12.96 -1.46 15.35
N ARG A 58 -13.15 -0.16 15.04
CA ARG A 58 -14.33 0.60 15.48
C ARG A 58 -15.57 0.30 14.63
N GLY A 59 -15.41 0.18 13.33
CA GLY A 59 -16.52 -0.03 12.39
C GLY A 59 -16.93 -1.48 12.19
N MET A 60 -16.08 -2.44 12.62
CA MET A 60 -16.27 -3.87 12.44
C MET A 60 -15.87 -4.61 13.74
N PRO A 61 -16.64 -4.47 14.83
CA PRO A 61 -16.25 -4.97 16.16
C PRO A 61 -16.12 -6.49 16.25
N ASP A 62 -16.71 -7.23 15.31
CA ASP A 62 -16.62 -8.70 15.21
C ASP A 62 -15.25 -9.18 14.66
N TYR A 63 -14.38 -8.25 14.22
CA TYR A 63 -13.07 -8.56 13.72
C TYR A 63 -11.96 -8.05 14.65
N ASP A 64 -10.94 -8.89 14.86
CA ASP A 64 -9.68 -8.50 15.49
C ASP A 64 -8.64 -8.16 14.42
N VAL A 65 -8.56 -6.87 14.08
CA VAL A 65 -7.68 -6.36 13.01
C VAL A 65 -6.30 -6.04 13.57
N THR A 66 -5.30 -6.83 13.22
CA THR A 66 -3.92 -6.66 13.67
C THR A 66 -2.96 -6.44 12.49
N VAL A 67 -2.09 -5.44 12.61
CA VAL A 67 -1.09 -5.08 11.59
C VAL A 67 0.23 -5.77 11.88
N TYR A 68 0.71 -6.59 10.95
CA TYR A 68 1.95 -7.35 11.05
C TYR A 68 3.03 -6.73 10.15
N PRO A 69 4.11 -6.18 10.71
CA PRO A 69 5.23 -5.66 9.94
C PRO A 69 6.17 -6.78 9.49
N PHE A 70 6.67 -6.65 8.26
CA PHE A 70 7.71 -7.50 7.68
C PHE A 70 8.91 -6.67 7.23
N ALA A 71 10.04 -7.32 6.97
CA ALA A 71 11.26 -6.64 6.54
C ALA A 71 11.06 -5.82 5.24
N ASN A 72 10.20 -6.30 4.35
CA ASN A 72 9.81 -5.64 3.10
C ASN A 72 8.46 -6.18 2.59
N THR A 73 7.93 -5.55 1.55
CA THR A 73 6.63 -5.92 0.95
C THR A 73 6.63 -7.34 0.39
N THR A 74 7.72 -7.80 -0.23
CA THR A 74 7.83 -9.16 -0.76
C THR A 74 7.71 -10.21 0.33
N ALA A 75 8.30 -9.98 1.51
CA ALA A 75 8.19 -10.89 2.65
C ALA A 75 6.73 -10.97 3.15
N SER A 76 6.03 -9.84 3.25
CA SER A 76 4.60 -9.80 3.58
C SER A 76 3.77 -10.62 2.59
N ILE A 77 3.99 -10.42 1.29
CA ILE A 77 3.27 -11.17 0.24
C ILE A 77 3.52 -12.67 0.37
N LYS A 78 4.76 -13.11 0.57
CA LYS A 78 5.08 -14.54 0.72
C LYS A 78 4.40 -15.16 1.94
N ASN A 79 4.31 -14.45 3.08
CA ASN A 79 3.57 -14.93 4.25
C ASN A 79 2.05 -14.99 3.97
N PHE A 80 1.51 -14.05 3.20
CA PHE A 80 0.13 -14.15 2.74
C PHE A 80 -0.08 -15.38 1.85
N LEU A 81 0.79 -15.62 0.87
CA LEU A 81 0.66 -16.74 -0.06
C LEU A 81 0.64 -18.11 0.63
N VAL A 82 1.32 -18.27 1.77
CA VAL A 82 1.30 -19.52 2.56
C VAL A 82 0.15 -19.60 3.56
N GLY A 83 -0.72 -18.57 3.63
CA GLY A 83 -1.93 -18.57 4.45
C GLY A 83 -1.75 -18.02 5.87
N ASP A 84 -0.64 -17.36 6.17
CA ASP A 84 -0.37 -16.79 7.49
C ASP A 84 -1.08 -15.44 7.73
N LEU A 85 -1.64 -14.83 6.69
CA LEU A 85 -2.30 -13.52 6.69
C LEU A 85 -3.61 -13.57 5.91
N GLU A 86 -4.62 -12.79 6.32
CA GLU A 86 -5.86 -12.60 5.59
C GLU A 86 -5.76 -11.50 4.53
N THR A 87 -4.84 -10.54 4.72
CA THR A 87 -4.64 -9.41 3.79
C THR A 87 -3.16 -9.09 3.67
N THR A 88 -2.71 -8.76 2.48
CA THR A 88 -1.35 -8.31 2.21
C THR A 88 -1.31 -6.93 1.58
N TYR A 89 -0.25 -6.19 1.90
CA TYR A 89 0.09 -4.91 1.31
C TYR A 89 0.79 -5.14 -0.03
N LEU A 90 0.14 -4.79 -1.12
CA LEU A 90 0.61 -5.10 -2.48
C LEU A 90 0.30 -3.95 -3.44
N ALA A 91 1.15 -3.78 -4.44
CA ALA A 91 1.01 -2.77 -5.48
C ALA A 91 0.89 -3.40 -6.87
N GLU A 92 0.42 -2.61 -7.84
CA GLU A 92 0.29 -3.02 -9.24
C GLU A 92 1.55 -3.74 -9.78
N PRO A 93 2.80 -3.19 -9.66
CA PRO A 93 3.97 -3.89 -10.19
C PRO A 93 4.26 -5.22 -9.49
N GLY A 94 3.84 -5.34 -8.22
CA GLY A 94 3.95 -6.59 -7.48
C GLY A 94 2.99 -7.66 -7.95
N PHE A 95 1.75 -7.30 -8.28
CA PHE A 95 0.78 -8.23 -8.88
C PHE A 95 1.30 -8.83 -10.17
N ARG A 96 1.88 -8.02 -11.09
CA ARG A 96 2.44 -8.53 -12.36
C ARG A 96 3.54 -9.56 -12.13
N LYS A 97 4.46 -9.27 -11.22
CA LYS A 97 5.56 -10.20 -10.90
C LYS A 97 5.07 -11.45 -10.18
N LEU A 98 4.07 -11.32 -9.31
CA LEU A 98 3.48 -12.43 -8.58
C LEU A 98 2.70 -13.36 -9.51
N TYR A 99 1.77 -12.84 -10.31
CA TYR A 99 0.96 -13.65 -11.21
C TYR A 99 1.78 -14.30 -12.33
N ALA A 100 2.90 -13.69 -12.72
CA ALA A 100 3.86 -14.32 -13.63
C ALA A 100 4.83 -15.31 -12.95
N PHE A 101 4.88 -15.34 -11.63
CA PHE A 101 5.87 -16.06 -10.83
C PHE A 101 7.32 -15.79 -11.27
N ILE A 102 7.63 -14.54 -11.60
CA ILE A 102 8.99 -14.09 -11.86
C ILE A 102 9.63 -13.47 -10.61
N LYS A 103 10.95 -13.24 -10.63
CA LYS A 103 11.67 -12.64 -9.50
C LYS A 103 10.94 -11.42 -8.94
N PRO A 104 10.61 -11.34 -7.63
CA PRO A 104 11.14 -12.16 -6.53
C PRO A 104 10.31 -13.40 -6.14
N PHE A 105 9.31 -13.81 -6.93
CA PHE A 105 8.40 -14.94 -6.64
C PHE A 105 8.75 -16.23 -7.42
N LYS A 106 9.79 -16.22 -8.25
CA LYS A 106 10.20 -17.37 -9.03
C LYS A 106 10.48 -18.59 -8.14
N GLY A 107 9.85 -19.72 -8.47
CA GLY A 107 9.98 -20.97 -7.73
C GLY A 107 9.19 -21.02 -6.41
N PHE A 108 8.29 -20.07 -6.18
CA PHE A 108 7.45 -20.03 -4.97
C PHE A 108 6.09 -20.71 -5.17
N GLU A 109 5.71 -21.05 -6.41
CA GLU A 109 4.42 -21.65 -6.80
C GLU A 109 4.00 -22.85 -5.93
N PRO A 110 4.89 -23.82 -5.61
CA PRO A 110 4.50 -24.99 -4.83
C PRO A 110 4.06 -24.68 -3.39
N ASN A 111 4.40 -23.48 -2.89
CA ASN A 111 4.08 -23.06 -1.53
C ASN A 111 2.77 -22.23 -1.45
N VAL A 112 2.17 -21.93 -2.60
CA VAL A 112 1.00 -21.04 -2.65
C VAL A 112 -0.26 -21.79 -2.22
N LYS A 113 -0.90 -21.30 -1.15
CA LYS A 113 -2.21 -21.75 -0.65
C LYS A 113 -3.33 -20.79 -1.00
N GLN A 114 -2.99 -19.52 -1.28
CA GLN A 114 -3.95 -18.49 -1.67
C GLN A 114 -3.28 -17.42 -2.54
N MET A 115 -4.04 -16.80 -3.43
CA MET A 115 -3.60 -15.68 -4.26
C MET A 115 -4.33 -14.39 -3.85
N PRO A 116 -3.65 -13.26 -3.79
CA PRO A 116 -4.32 -11.98 -3.56
C PRO A 116 -5.07 -11.58 -4.84
N VAL A 117 -6.29 -11.03 -4.66
CA VAL A 117 -7.09 -10.43 -5.72
C VAL A 117 -7.39 -8.98 -5.38
N GLN A 118 -7.76 -8.16 -6.36
CA GLN A 118 -7.98 -6.73 -6.15
C GLN A 118 -9.11 -6.47 -5.16
N SER A 119 -8.81 -6.02 -3.93
CA SER A 119 -9.80 -5.88 -2.85
C SER A 119 -9.97 -4.45 -2.36
N PHE A 120 -8.88 -3.68 -2.24
CA PHE A 120 -8.91 -2.29 -1.82
C PHE A 120 -7.65 -1.55 -2.29
N TRP A 121 -7.83 -0.46 -3.03
CA TRP A 121 -6.78 0.47 -3.42
C TRP A 121 -6.82 1.70 -2.54
N ALA A 122 -5.68 2.09 -1.95
CA ALA A 122 -5.61 3.08 -0.89
C ALA A 122 -4.98 4.41 -1.30
N TYR A 123 -3.91 4.39 -2.10
CA TYR A 123 -3.17 5.56 -2.56
C TYR A 123 -2.25 5.22 -3.73
N THR A 124 -1.70 6.25 -4.37
CA THR A 124 -0.59 6.10 -5.32
C THR A 124 0.74 6.38 -4.64
N MET A 125 1.82 5.79 -5.16
CA MET A 125 3.19 6.24 -4.89
C MET A 125 3.84 6.62 -6.22
N GLU A 126 4.66 7.67 -6.19
CA GLU A 126 5.33 8.20 -7.37
C GLU A 126 6.83 8.17 -7.14
N THR A 127 7.52 7.21 -7.78
CA THR A 127 8.98 7.12 -7.71
C THR A 127 9.63 8.19 -8.60
N HIS A 128 10.69 8.80 -8.10
CA HIS A 128 11.46 9.85 -8.79
C HIS A 128 12.92 9.82 -8.33
N ILE A 129 13.78 10.54 -9.01
CA ILE A 129 15.23 10.54 -8.75
C ILE A 129 15.68 11.88 -8.19
N LEU A 130 16.51 11.80 -7.17
CA LEU A 130 17.16 12.94 -6.50
C LEU A 130 18.67 12.75 -6.47
N THR A 131 19.41 13.88 -6.52
CA THR A 131 20.85 13.94 -6.31
C THR A 131 21.23 15.16 -5.47
N LEU A 132 22.52 15.49 -5.35
CA LEU A 132 22.98 16.71 -4.70
C LEU A 132 23.12 17.87 -5.70
N PRO A 133 22.91 19.14 -5.29
CA PRO A 133 23.03 20.31 -6.17
C PRO A 133 24.38 20.43 -6.87
N LYS A 134 25.47 19.93 -6.28
CA LYS A 134 26.81 19.90 -6.91
C LYS A 134 26.85 19.10 -8.22
N ASN A 135 25.84 18.28 -8.48
CA ASN A 135 25.74 17.45 -9.68
C ASN A 135 24.84 18.09 -10.76
N LYS A 136 24.40 19.35 -10.60
CA LYS A 136 23.46 20.03 -11.50
C LYS A 136 23.90 20.00 -12.96
N ASP A 137 25.17 20.26 -13.22
CA ASP A 137 25.71 20.27 -14.58
C ASP A 137 26.02 18.87 -15.13
N LYS A 138 26.13 17.88 -14.21
CA LYS A 138 26.46 16.50 -14.54
C LYS A 138 25.22 15.64 -14.82
N PHE A 139 24.12 15.86 -14.09
CA PHE A 139 22.88 15.07 -14.19
C PHE A 139 21.70 15.97 -14.51
N LYS A 140 21.51 16.26 -15.80
CA LYS A 140 20.43 17.11 -16.30
C LYS A 140 19.14 16.33 -16.51
N SER A 141 19.26 15.02 -16.73
CA SER A 141 18.14 14.10 -16.97
C SER A 141 18.47 12.67 -16.54
N TRP A 142 17.49 11.78 -16.55
CA TRP A 142 17.71 10.35 -16.34
C TRP A 142 18.75 9.75 -17.30
N LYS A 143 18.83 10.26 -18.54
CA LYS A 143 19.82 9.78 -19.51
C LYS A 143 21.26 9.88 -19.00
N ASP A 144 21.56 10.91 -18.20
CA ASP A 144 22.91 11.14 -17.66
C ASP A 144 23.23 10.20 -16.47
N LEU A 145 22.24 9.43 -16.02
CA LEU A 145 22.38 8.44 -14.96
C LEU A 145 22.78 7.06 -15.48
N ASP A 146 22.92 6.90 -16.79
CA ASP A 146 23.43 5.68 -17.39
C ASP A 146 24.84 5.35 -16.87
N GLY A 147 25.11 4.11 -16.48
CA GLY A 147 26.35 3.67 -15.86
C GLY A 147 26.61 4.19 -14.44
N LYS A 148 25.62 4.80 -13.76
CA LYS A 148 25.81 5.42 -12.44
C LYS A 148 25.36 4.50 -11.30
N LYS A 149 25.90 4.79 -10.11
CA LYS A 149 25.55 4.09 -8.85
C LYS A 149 24.36 4.78 -8.21
N ILE A 150 23.23 4.08 -8.11
CA ILE A 150 21.99 4.64 -7.62
C ILE A 150 21.42 3.76 -6.50
N TYR A 151 20.98 4.37 -5.40
CA TYR A 151 20.11 3.69 -4.45
C TYR A 151 18.68 3.70 -5.00
N MET A 152 18.25 2.57 -5.57
CA MET A 152 16.92 2.42 -6.19
C MET A 152 15.82 2.07 -5.18
N THR A 153 15.90 2.58 -3.96
CA THR A 153 15.18 2.13 -2.77
C THR A 153 15.54 0.69 -2.36
N LYS A 154 15.11 0.24 -1.19
CA LYS A 154 15.49 -1.07 -0.65
C LYS A 154 14.97 -2.21 -1.51
N SER A 155 15.80 -3.19 -1.79
CA SER A 155 15.44 -4.41 -2.51
C SER A 155 14.26 -5.13 -1.83
N GLY A 156 13.32 -5.64 -2.65
CA GLY A 156 12.10 -6.28 -2.17
C GLY A 156 10.93 -5.34 -1.85
N TYR A 157 11.13 -4.03 -2.00
CA TYR A 157 10.05 -3.04 -1.96
C TYR A 157 9.44 -2.84 -3.36
N MET A 158 8.14 -2.50 -3.41
CA MET A 158 7.47 -2.23 -4.69
C MET A 158 8.02 -1.00 -5.40
N ASN A 159 8.47 -0.01 -4.66
CA ASN A 159 9.16 1.18 -5.18
C ASN A 159 10.44 0.81 -5.93
N ASN A 160 11.23 -0.14 -5.39
CA ASN A 160 12.42 -0.68 -6.06
C ASN A 160 12.04 -1.33 -7.39
N ILE A 161 11.02 -2.19 -7.38
CA ILE A 161 10.53 -2.85 -8.59
C ILE A 161 10.05 -1.83 -9.64
N ASN A 162 9.31 -0.81 -9.20
CA ASN A 162 8.74 0.20 -10.09
C ASN A 162 9.82 1.05 -10.77
N ILE A 163 10.80 1.54 -10.00
CA ILE A 163 11.84 2.41 -10.57
C ILE A 163 12.83 1.64 -11.45
N HIS A 164 13.17 0.39 -11.12
CA HIS A 164 13.94 -0.48 -12.00
C HIS A 164 13.22 -0.68 -13.33
N ARG A 165 11.93 -1.02 -13.30
CA ARG A 165 11.14 -1.16 -14.52
C ARG A 165 11.13 0.14 -15.34
N ALA A 166 10.98 1.29 -14.68
CA ALA A 166 10.92 2.58 -15.38
C ALA A 166 12.26 2.96 -16.03
N MET A 167 13.36 2.77 -15.32
CA MET A 167 14.68 3.21 -15.81
C MET A 167 15.34 2.16 -16.71
N GLU A 168 15.37 0.90 -16.30
CA GLU A 168 16.08 -0.17 -17.01
C GLU A 168 15.20 -0.82 -18.08
N ASP A 169 14.06 -1.45 -17.70
CA ASP A 169 13.27 -2.26 -18.64
C ASP A 169 12.64 -1.41 -19.76
N ILE A 170 12.23 -0.14 -19.46
CA ILE A 170 11.52 0.72 -20.42
C ILE A 170 12.45 1.72 -21.09
N ASN A 171 13.32 2.35 -20.32
CA ASN A 171 14.20 3.39 -20.84
C ASN A 171 15.60 2.90 -21.21
N GLY A 172 15.92 1.63 -20.93
CA GLY A 172 17.17 0.98 -21.37
C GLY A 172 18.42 1.54 -20.70
N LEU A 173 18.29 2.12 -19.49
CA LEU A 173 19.44 2.61 -18.74
C LEU A 173 20.14 1.45 -18.03
N ASP A 174 21.47 1.44 -18.08
CA ASP A 174 22.30 0.51 -17.30
C ASP A 174 22.72 1.21 -15.99
N VAL A 175 21.97 0.97 -14.91
CA VAL A 175 22.27 1.57 -13.59
C VAL A 175 22.70 0.52 -12.59
N THR A 176 23.72 0.84 -11.80
CA THR A 176 24.17 -0.04 -10.71
C THR A 176 23.39 0.28 -9.44
N HIS A 177 22.49 -0.62 -9.03
CA HIS A 177 21.85 -0.51 -7.72
C HIS A 177 22.87 -0.73 -6.60
N VAL A 178 22.94 0.22 -5.68
CA VAL A 178 23.76 0.12 -4.45
C VAL A 178 22.82 0.07 -3.25
N GLU A 179 22.80 -1.06 -2.54
CA GLU A 179 21.98 -1.19 -1.34
C GLU A 179 22.57 -0.35 -0.21
N VAL A 180 21.77 0.58 0.31
CA VAL A 180 22.12 1.49 1.39
C VAL A 180 21.02 1.45 2.45
N ASP A 181 21.38 1.55 3.72
CA ASP A 181 20.40 1.81 4.76
C ASP A 181 19.72 3.16 4.52
N ALA A 182 18.39 3.20 4.57
CA ALA A 182 17.62 4.41 4.29
C ALA A 182 18.03 5.61 5.15
N THR A 183 18.49 5.38 6.39
CA THR A 183 18.98 6.43 7.29
C THR A 183 20.35 6.99 6.89
N LYS A 184 21.09 6.29 6.02
CA LYS A 184 22.45 6.65 5.56
C LYS A 184 22.48 7.19 4.13
N VAL A 185 21.35 7.33 3.46
CA VAL A 185 21.29 7.81 2.05
C VAL A 185 21.95 9.20 1.92
N ALA A 186 21.67 10.12 2.85
CA ALA A 186 22.29 11.46 2.83
C ALA A 186 23.82 11.42 2.88
N SER A 187 24.40 10.59 3.77
CA SER A 187 25.85 10.43 3.88
C SER A 187 26.45 9.72 2.68
N ALA A 188 25.77 8.72 2.12
CA ALA A 188 26.21 8.01 0.92
C ALA A 188 26.28 8.93 -0.31
N LEU A 189 25.29 9.83 -0.50
CA LEU A 189 25.31 10.87 -1.52
C LEU A 189 26.48 11.86 -1.33
N LYS A 190 26.69 12.33 -0.09
CA LYS A 190 27.78 13.26 0.23
C LYS A 190 29.15 12.64 0.00
N ALA A 191 29.34 11.40 0.37
CA ALA A 191 30.58 10.64 0.18
C ALA A 191 30.81 10.17 -1.27
N GLY A 192 29.80 10.27 -2.17
CA GLY A 192 29.90 9.76 -3.54
C GLY A 192 29.84 8.23 -3.63
N THR A 193 29.42 7.54 -2.57
CA THR A 193 29.14 6.08 -2.62
C THR A 193 28.02 5.77 -3.59
N ILE A 194 27.04 6.67 -3.69
CA ILE A 194 25.99 6.69 -4.69
C ILE A 194 25.98 8.07 -5.38
N ASP A 195 25.69 8.09 -6.68
CA ASP A 195 25.55 9.28 -7.49
C ASP A 195 24.17 9.94 -7.35
N ALA A 196 23.13 9.12 -7.20
CA ALA A 196 21.75 9.54 -7.05
C ALA A 196 20.96 8.55 -6.15
N THR A 197 19.77 8.94 -5.79
CA THR A 197 18.84 8.08 -5.04
C THR A 197 17.45 8.13 -5.65
N ALA A 198 16.78 7.01 -5.74
CA ALA A 198 15.34 7.00 -5.90
C ALA A 198 14.68 7.40 -4.58
N ALA A 199 13.66 8.24 -4.70
CA ALA A 199 12.74 8.61 -3.63
C ALA A 199 11.31 8.36 -4.13
N TYR A 200 10.33 8.59 -3.27
CA TYR A 200 8.93 8.52 -3.67
C TYR A 200 8.05 9.46 -2.85
N THR A 201 7.04 9.99 -3.50
CA THR A 201 5.90 10.62 -2.85
C THR A 201 4.74 9.63 -2.72
N THR A 202 3.77 9.98 -1.89
CA THR A 202 2.47 9.35 -1.85
C THR A 202 1.43 10.37 -2.25
N SER A 203 0.63 10.04 -3.27
CA SER A 203 -0.39 10.91 -3.84
C SER A 203 0.15 12.30 -4.21
N LEU A 204 1.39 12.36 -4.68
CA LEU A 204 2.12 13.55 -5.14
C LEU A 204 2.42 14.60 -4.05
N VAL A 205 2.10 14.36 -2.78
CA VAL A 205 2.13 15.39 -1.71
C VAL A 205 2.78 14.96 -0.40
N ALA A 206 2.94 13.65 -0.14
CA ALA A 206 3.46 13.15 1.14
C ALA A 206 4.76 12.37 0.95
N LEU A 207 5.69 12.49 1.90
CA LEU A 207 6.95 11.74 1.93
C LEU A 207 6.93 10.68 3.04
N ALA A 208 7.62 9.56 2.80
CA ALA A 208 7.98 8.61 3.84
C ALA A 208 8.95 9.24 4.85
N SER A 209 8.98 8.72 6.08
CA SER A 209 9.77 9.30 7.17
C SER A 209 11.25 9.43 6.82
N TRP A 210 11.85 8.40 6.19
CA TRP A 210 13.27 8.43 5.82
C TRP A 210 13.58 9.48 4.73
N ILE A 211 12.64 9.75 3.81
CA ILE A 211 12.81 10.78 2.76
C ILE A 211 12.69 12.17 3.39
N LYS A 212 11.81 12.37 4.37
CA LYS A 212 11.74 13.61 5.16
C LYS A 212 13.06 13.88 5.88
N VAL A 213 13.66 12.84 6.47
CA VAL A 213 14.99 12.96 7.09
C VAL A 213 16.05 13.35 6.07
N LEU A 214 16.04 12.73 4.88
CA LEU A 214 16.95 13.07 3.78
C LEU A 214 16.77 14.52 3.32
N ASP A 215 15.54 14.98 3.12
CA ASP A 215 15.20 16.35 2.71
C ASP A 215 15.71 17.40 3.70
N VAL A 216 15.56 17.16 5.00
CA VAL A 216 16.07 18.05 6.05
C VAL A 216 17.60 17.98 6.16
N ALA A 217 18.20 16.80 6.01
CA ALA A 217 19.64 16.57 6.23
C ALA A 217 20.53 17.11 5.10
N SER A 218 19.99 17.28 3.89
CA SER A 218 20.79 17.66 2.71
C SER A 218 19.97 18.47 1.72
N PRO A 219 20.56 19.51 1.08
CA PRO A 219 19.98 20.08 -0.11
C PRO A 219 19.93 19.02 -1.21
N LEU A 220 18.83 18.97 -1.94
CA LEU A 220 18.57 17.98 -2.98
C LEU A 220 18.32 18.67 -4.31
N LEU A 221 18.58 17.94 -5.40
CA LEU A 221 18.30 18.32 -6.77
C LEU A 221 17.45 17.23 -7.42
N GLY A 222 16.33 17.61 -8.03
CA GLY A 222 15.49 16.70 -8.81
C GLY A 222 16.16 16.36 -10.15
N VAL A 223 16.08 15.09 -10.57
CA VAL A 223 16.55 14.64 -11.89
C VAL A 223 15.37 14.04 -12.65
N ASN A 224 14.94 14.72 -13.72
CA ASN A 224 13.76 14.32 -14.48
C ASN A 224 14.09 13.36 -15.64
N PRO A 225 13.13 12.51 -16.05
CA PRO A 225 13.22 11.87 -17.37
C PRO A 225 13.16 12.91 -18.49
N THR A 226 13.78 12.61 -19.64
CA THR A 226 13.62 13.42 -20.84
C THR A 226 12.20 13.28 -21.41
N PRO A 227 11.74 14.20 -22.31
CA PRO A 227 10.45 14.05 -22.98
C PRO A 227 10.28 12.70 -23.67
N ASP A 228 11.30 12.18 -24.36
CA ASP A 228 11.26 10.86 -25.00
C ASP A 228 11.10 9.73 -23.98
N GLN A 229 11.78 9.83 -22.83
CA GLN A 229 11.64 8.87 -21.75
C GLN A 229 10.24 8.89 -21.14
N ILE A 230 9.62 10.08 -21.02
CA ILE A 230 8.23 10.22 -20.60
C ILE A 230 7.28 9.53 -21.59
N GLU A 231 7.47 9.72 -22.90
CA GLU A 231 6.62 9.06 -23.90
C GLU A 231 6.79 7.53 -23.91
N LYS A 232 8.01 7.01 -23.73
CA LYS A 232 8.24 5.58 -23.54
C LYS A 232 7.50 5.03 -22.31
N LEU A 233 7.54 5.76 -21.19
CA LEU A 233 6.80 5.39 -19.99
C LEU A 233 5.29 5.36 -20.25
N LYS A 234 4.74 6.37 -20.95
CA LYS A 234 3.31 6.40 -21.32
C LYS A 234 2.94 5.23 -22.24
N ALA A 235 3.75 4.93 -23.24
CA ALA A 235 3.54 3.80 -24.15
C ALA A 235 3.59 2.44 -23.40
N ALA A 236 4.34 2.36 -22.30
CA ALA A 236 4.40 1.19 -21.43
C ALA A 236 3.26 1.11 -20.39
N GLY A 237 2.31 2.08 -20.44
CA GLY A 237 1.14 2.12 -19.57
C GLY A 237 1.32 2.86 -18.24
N PHE A 238 2.43 3.58 -18.06
CA PHE A 238 2.58 4.50 -16.93
C PHE A 238 1.92 5.84 -17.22
N ALA A 239 1.59 6.57 -16.17
CA ALA A 239 1.08 7.93 -16.25
C ALA A 239 1.98 8.90 -15.46
N PRO A 240 3.22 9.20 -15.94
CA PRO A 240 4.11 10.11 -15.21
C PRO A 240 3.39 11.39 -14.81
N ALA A 241 3.51 11.76 -13.54
CA ALA A 241 2.76 12.86 -12.94
C ALA A 241 3.69 13.86 -12.26
N LYS A 242 3.29 15.13 -12.27
CA LYS A 242 4.04 16.22 -11.62
C LYS A 242 3.81 16.15 -10.10
N ILE A 243 4.90 16.00 -9.36
CA ILE A 243 4.90 16.03 -7.90
C ILE A 243 4.66 17.49 -7.45
N ASN A 244 3.82 17.67 -6.46
CA ASN A 244 3.67 18.97 -5.80
C ASN A 244 4.86 19.21 -4.86
N ILE A 245 5.96 19.74 -5.40
CA ILE A 245 7.21 19.94 -4.67
C ILE A 245 6.96 20.76 -3.40
N LYS A 246 6.19 21.85 -3.48
CA LYS A 246 5.94 22.75 -2.34
C LYS A 246 5.16 22.09 -1.19
N LYS A 247 4.37 21.06 -1.47
CA LYS A 247 3.65 20.30 -0.42
C LYS A 247 4.47 19.12 0.10
N ALA A 248 5.26 18.49 -0.77
CA ALA A 248 6.01 17.28 -0.43
C ALA A 248 7.33 17.60 0.28
N TYR A 249 8.10 18.54 -0.25
CA TYR A 249 9.45 18.89 0.20
C TYR A 249 9.50 20.21 0.98
N THR A 250 10.45 20.32 1.90
CA THR A 250 10.65 21.53 2.71
C THR A 250 11.52 22.56 2.00
N ARG A 251 12.20 22.16 0.92
CA ARG A 251 13.14 22.99 0.16
C ARG A 251 12.87 22.93 -1.34
N ASP A 252 13.39 23.92 -2.04
CA ASP A 252 13.50 23.88 -3.49
C ASP A 252 14.41 22.72 -3.94
N LEU A 253 14.01 22.00 -4.97
CA LEU A 253 14.74 20.89 -5.56
C LEU A 253 15.54 21.31 -6.81
N GLY A 254 15.70 22.61 -7.06
CA GLY A 254 16.45 23.15 -8.20
C GLY A 254 15.84 22.85 -9.56
N VAL A 255 14.57 22.45 -9.61
CA VAL A 255 13.77 22.21 -10.82
C VAL A 255 12.38 22.81 -10.63
N GLU A 256 11.80 23.35 -11.70
CA GLU A 256 10.43 23.88 -11.68
C GLU A 256 9.39 22.78 -11.52
N GLU A 257 9.64 21.65 -12.16
CA GLU A 257 8.79 20.48 -12.15
C GLU A 257 9.60 19.23 -11.77
N LEU A 258 9.01 18.33 -11.01
CA LEU A 258 9.56 17.01 -10.73
C LEU A 258 8.55 15.96 -11.16
N TYR A 259 8.94 15.08 -12.07
CA TYR A 259 8.11 13.98 -12.52
C TYR A 259 8.32 12.73 -11.66
N GLY A 260 7.23 12.19 -11.16
CA GLY A 260 7.19 10.88 -10.53
C GLY A 260 6.55 9.83 -11.44
N VAL A 261 6.98 8.59 -11.32
CA VAL A 261 6.39 7.44 -12.01
C VAL A 261 5.41 6.77 -11.04
N PRO A 262 4.09 6.96 -11.26
CA PRO A 262 3.08 6.50 -10.34
C PRO A 262 2.82 5.00 -10.47
N PHE A 263 2.40 4.41 -9.37
CA PHE A 263 1.79 3.08 -9.29
C PHE A 263 0.80 3.04 -8.13
N TYR A 264 -0.22 2.20 -8.25
CA TYR A 264 -1.25 2.05 -7.23
C TYR A 264 -0.81 1.09 -6.14
N PHE A 265 -1.13 1.44 -4.91
CA PHE A 265 -0.91 0.61 -3.74
C PHE A 265 -2.22 0.31 -3.03
N GLY A 266 -2.35 -0.93 -2.54
CA GLY A 266 -3.55 -1.38 -1.86
C GLY A 266 -3.32 -2.45 -0.80
N TYR A 267 -4.41 -2.90 -0.24
CA TYR A 267 -4.49 -4.01 0.70
C TYR A 267 -5.42 -5.06 0.12
N HIS A 268 -4.89 -6.24 -0.12
CA HIS A 268 -5.56 -7.23 -0.95
C HIS A 268 -5.70 -8.55 -0.22
N ALA A 269 -6.92 -9.05 -0.18
CA ALA A 269 -7.30 -10.35 0.37
C ALA A 269 -7.30 -11.43 -0.72
N GLY A 270 -7.35 -12.69 -0.30
CA GLY A 270 -7.63 -13.83 -1.16
C GLY A 270 -9.11 -14.21 -1.14
N LEU A 271 -9.46 -15.23 -1.94
CA LEU A 271 -10.83 -15.73 -2.04
C LEU A 271 -11.35 -16.39 -0.75
N ASN A 272 -10.46 -16.86 0.10
CA ASN A 272 -10.77 -17.43 1.41
C ASN A 272 -11.22 -16.36 2.43
N PHE A 273 -11.08 -15.07 2.13
CA PHE A 273 -11.56 -14.00 2.99
C PHE A 273 -12.97 -13.55 2.59
N SER A 274 -13.81 -13.26 3.57
CA SER A 274 -15.25 -13.04 3.37
C SER A 274 -15.56 -11.88 2.44
N THR A 275 -16.42 -12.14 1.45
CA THR A 275 -17.02 -11.11 0.57
C THR A 275 -17.64 -9.97 1.37
N GLU A 276 -18.38 -10.30 2.43
CA GLU A 276 -19.06 -9.33 3.27
C GLU A 276 -18.07 -8.51 4.09
N ALA A 277 -16.98 -9.13 4.58
CA ALA A 277 -15.94 -8.41 5.31
C ALA A 277 -15.24 -7.36 4.44
N VAL A 278 -14.84 -7.73 3.21
CA VAL A 278 -14.25 -6.77 2.27
C VAL A 278 -15.24 -5.67 1.90
N TYR A 279 -16.49 -6.00 1.60
CA TYR A 279 -17.53 -5.01 1.31
C TYR A 279 -17.75 -4.03 2.49
N LYS A 280 -17.90 -4.53 3.71
CA LYS A 280 -18.07 -3.70 4.92
C LYS A 280 -16.86 -2.81 5.19
N SER A 281 -15.65 -3.34 5.00
CA SER A 281 -14.42 -2.54 5.18
C SER A 281 -14.37 -1.34 4.22
N LEU A 282 -14.77 -1.53 2.97
CA LEU A 282 -14.86 -0.43 2.00
C LEU A 282 -15.88 0.63 2.44
N LYS A 283 -17.04 0.23 2.98
CA LYS A 283 -18.03 1.15 3.55
C LYS A 283 -17.48 1.92 4.76
N VAL A 284 -16.73 1.24 5.64
CA VAL A 284 -16.07 1.89 6.79
C VAL A 284 -15.04 2.92 6.31
N PHE A 285 -14.21 2.60 5.34
CA PHE A 285 -13.23 3.55 4.81
C PHE A 285 -13.89 4.72 4.10
N GLU A 286 -14.88 4.48 3.24
CA GLU A 286 -15.63 5.53 2.55
C GLU A 286 -16.24 6.53 3.54
N ALA A 287 -16.90 6.03 4.60
CA ALA A 287 -17.51 6.87 5.62
C ALA A 287 -16.48 7.69 6.44
N ASN A 288 -15.21 7.29 6.45
CA ASN A 288 -14.14 7.90 7.24
C ASN A 288 -13.06 8.59 6.41
N THR A 289 -13.26 8.82 5.12
CA THR A 289 -12.26 9.44 4.23
C THR A 289 -11.77 10.80 4.71
N ALA A 290 -12.67 11.65 5.22
CA ALA A 290 -12.31 12.96 5.76
C ALA A 290 -11.42 12.85 7.01
N ALA A 291 -11.63 11.85 7.85
CA ALA A 291 -10.80 11.59 9.02
C ALA A 291 -9.44 11.00 8.62
N LEU A 292 -9.40 10.10 7.64
CA LEU A 292 -8.16 9.56 7.07
C LEU A 292 -7.31 10.69 6.46
N LEU A 293 -7.93 11.61 5.71
CA LEU A 293 -7.23 12.76 5.11
C LEU A 293 -6.60 13.68 6.17
N LYS A 294 -7.26 13.87 7.33
CA LYS A 294 -6.68 14.64 8.44
C LYS A 294 -5.46 13.96 9.07
N LEU A 295 -5.40 12.63 9.05
CA LEU A 295 -4.26 11.86 9.56
C LEU A 295 -3.08 11.85 8.59
N ASP A 296 -3.35 11.79 7.28
CA ASP A 296 -2.31 11.79 6.25
C ASP A 296 -2.80 12.35 4.91
N PRO A 297 -2.11 13.37 4.34
CA PRO A 297 -2.50 13.97 3.07
C PRO A 297 -2.42 13.02 1.87
N GLY A 298 -1.72 11.89 2.00
CA GLY A 298 -1.68 10.84 0.98
C GLY A 298 -3.03 10.19 0.69
N PHE A 299 -4.01 10.32 1.58
CA PHE A 299 -5.40 9.89 1.33
C PHE A 299 -6.23 10.91 0.52
N GLY A 300 -5.63 11.99 0.03
CA GLY A 300 -6.34 13.04 -0.73
C GLY A 300 -7.17 12.51 -1.90
N PRO A 301 -6.60 11.74 -2.84
CA PRO A 301 -7.36 11.18 -3.96
C PRO A 301 -8.50 10.24 -3.51
N LEU A 302 -8.27 9.43 -2.47
CA LEU A 302 -9.27 8.55 -1.90
C LEU A 302 -10.43 9.35 -1.26
N ALA A 303 -10.12 10.45 -0.57
CA ALA A 303 -11.11 11.32 0.04
C ALA A 303 -11.90 12.15 -0.98
N ALA A 304 -11.30 12.48 -2.12
CA ALA A 304 -11.96 13.22 -3.18
C ALA A 304 -12.98 12.37 -3.94
N ASP A 305 -12.66 11.12 -4.22
CA ASP A 305 -13.55 10.18 -4.94
C ASP A 305 -13.17 8.75 -4.58
N PHE A 306 -13.80 8.20 -3.55
CA PHE A 306 -13.47 6.88 -3.03
C PHE A 306 -13.70 5.77 -4.06
N ALA A 307 -14.88 5.75 -4.67
CA ALA A 307 -15.25 4.70 -5.64
C ALA A 307 -14.46 4.84 -6.94
N GLY A 308 -14.33 6.06 -7.48
CA GLY A 308 -13.52 6.31 -8.68
C GLY A 308 -12.02 6.02 -8.47
N PHE A 309 -11.52 6.14 -7.23
CA PHE A 309 -10.15 5.71 -6.93
C PHE A 309 -9.98 4.19 -7.02
N GLN A 310 -10.98 3.40 -6.57
CA GLN A 310 -10.99 1.94 -6.77
C GLN A 310 -11.01 1.57 -8.25
N VAL A 311 -11.84 2.27 -9.04
CA VAL A 311 -11.91 2.10 -10.52
C VAL A 311 -10.55 2.31 -11.17
N LYS A 312 -9.84 3.38 -10.81
CA LYS A 312 -8.51 3.68 -11.34
C LYS A 312 -7.49 2.61 -10.93
N GLY A 313 -7.55 2.15 -9.69
CA GLY A 313 -6.71 1.06 -9.21
C GLY A 313 -6.93 -0.24 -9.99
N ILE A 314 -8.18 -0.65 -10.20
CA ILE A 314 -8.52 -1.83 -10.99
C ILE A 314 -7.99 -1.70 -12.42
N ASN A 315 -8.17 -0.53 -13.05
CA ASN A 315 -7.72 -0.28 -14.41
C ASN A 315 -6.19 -0.27 -14.56
N SER A 316 -5.44 -0.10 -13.48
CA SER A 316 -3.97 -0.17 -13.53
C SER A 316 -3.45 -1.60 -13.78
N ILE A 317 -4.26 -2.61 -13.43
CA ILE A 317 -3.95 -4.03 -13.66
C ILE A 317 -5.23 -4.85 -13.93
N PRO A 318 -5.92 -4.59 -15.06
CA PRO A 318 -7.22 -5.20 -15.34
C PRO A 318 -7.17 -6.71 -15.57
N GLU A 319 -5.98 -7.29 -15.72
CA GLU A 319 -5.77 -8.73 -15.87
C GLU A 319 -5.98 -9.49 -14.55
N VAL A 320 -5.83 -8.83 -13.39
CA VAL A 320 -6.04 -9.45 -12.08
C VAL A 320 -7.51 -9.36 -11.69
N PRO A 321 -8.15 -10.48 -11.32
CA PRO A 321 -9.55 -10.48 -10.93
C PRO A 321 -9.83 -9.63 -9.69
N VAL A 322 -11.06 -9.14 -9.60
CA VAL A 322 -11.57 -8.27 -8.53
C VAL A 322 -12.27 -9.10 -7.47
N HIS A 323 -11.94 -8.90 -6.21
CA HIS A 323 -12.59 -9.56 -5.07
C HIS A 323 -14.11 -9.33 -5.08
N PRO A 324 -14.94 -10.36 -4.82
CA PRO A 324 -16.41 -10.21 -4.85
C PRO A 324 -16.93 -9.06 -3.95
N GLY A 325 -16.27 -8.77 -2.84
CA GLY A 325 -16.64 -7.65 -1.94
C GLY A 325 -16.41 -6.27 -2.56
N LEU A 326 -15.31 -6.07 -3.28
CA LEU A 326 -15.08 -4.83 -4.04
C LEU A 326 -16.03 -4.72 -5.23
N ALA A 327 -16.29 -5.84 -5.93
CA ALA A 327 -17.27 -5.87 -7.02
C ALA A 327 -18.69 -5.51 -6.53
N LYS A 328 -19.12 -6.05 -5.38
CA LYS A 328 -20.38 -5.69 -4.72
C LYS A 328 -20.47 -4.19 -4.44
N PHE A 329 -19.41 -3.63 -3.86
CA PHE A 329 -19.32 -2.20 -3.53
C PHE A 329 -19.44 -1.33 -4.80
N LEU A 330 -18.68 -1.62 -5.85
CA LEU A 330 -18.70 -0.83 -7.09
C LEU A 330 -20.01 -0.98 -7.87
N LYS A 331 -20.69 -2.13 -7.80
CA LYS A 331 -22.05 -2.32 -8.37
C LYS A 331 -23.06 -1.44 -7.64
N GLU A 332 -23.01 -1.38 -6.31
CA GLU A 332 -23.85 -0.46 -5.50
C GLU A 332 -23.64 1.01 -5.90
N LYS A 333 -22.40 1.38 -6.22
CA LYS A 333 -22.05 2.75 -6.66
C LYS A 333 -22.35 3.03 -8.13
N GLY A 334 -22.81 2.06 -8.89
CA GLY A 334 -23.02 2.20 -10.34
C GLY A 334 -21.71 2.38 -11.13
N GLN A 335 -20.56 1.98 -10.57
CA GLN A 335 -19.23 2.16 -11.18
C GLN A 335 -18.56 0.84 -11.58
N TRP A 336 -19.30 -0.27 -11.55
CA TRP A 336 -18.79 -1.56 -12.02
C TRP A 336 -18.69 -1.59 -13.55
N ASN A 337 -17.50 -1.91 -14.07
CA ASN A 337 -17.33 -2.14 -15.51
C ASN A 337 -17.54 -3.63 -15.82
N PRO A 338 -18.48 -3.99 -16.73
CA PRO A 338 -18.74 -5.39 -17.11
C PRO A 338 -17.56 -6.14 -17.70
N SER A 339 -16.53 -5.45 -18.19
CA SER A 339 -15.31 -6.08 -18.71
C SER A 339 -14.37 -6.60 -17.61
N TRP A 340 -14.57 -6.19 -16.36
CA TRP A 340 -13.77 -6.68 -15.26
C TRP A 340 -14.25 -8.06 -14.80
N VAL A 341 -13.31 -8.88 -14.35
CA VAL A 341 -13.58 -10.24 -13.91
C VAL A 341 -13.71 -10.27 -12.39
N ILE A 342 -14.84 -10.82 -11.89
CA ILE A 342 -15.00 -11.12 -10.47
C ILE A 342 -14.20 -12.38 -10.17
N ALA A 343 -13.43 -12.35 -9.08
CA ALA A 343 -12.55 -13.43 -8.71
C ALA A 343 -13.30 -14.67 -8.23
N ASP A 344 -12.93 -15.81 -8.78
CA ASP A 344 -13.12 -17.17 -8.31
C ASP A 344 -11.85 -17.99 -8.61
N GLU A 345 -11.79 -19.26 -8.20
CA GLU A 345 -10.60 -20.08 -8.40
C GLU A 345 -10.22 -20.22 -9.89
N GLY A 346 -11.20 -20.40 -10.77
CA GLY A 346 -11.00 -20.54 -12.20
C GLY A 346 -10.46 -19.27 -12.84
N THR A 347 -11.04 -18.12 -12.50
CA THR A 347 -10.63 -16.82 -13.04
C THR A 347 -9.24 -16.39 -12.55
N VAL A 348 -8.87 -16.73 -11.32
CA VAL A 348 -7.52 -16.53 -10.80
C VAL A 348 -6.49 -17.38 -11.56
N ALA A 349 -6.81 -18.65 -11.81
CA ALA A 349 -5.93 -19.54 -12.58
C ALA A 349 -5.74 -19.03 -14.03
N MET A 350 -6.83 -18.62 -14.70
CA MET A 350 -6.76 -18.02 -16.04
C MET A 350 -5.94 -16.73 -16.07
N ALA A 351 -6.08 -15.88 -15.06
CA ALA A 351 -5.30 -14.65 -14.96
C ALA A 351 -3.80 -14.92 -14.81
N ILE A 352 -3.42 -15.93 -14.02
CA ILE A 352 -2.03 -16.37 -13.89
C ILE A 352 -1.46 -16.77 -15.25
N GLU A 353 -2.15 -17.62 -16.00
CA GLU A 353 -1.67 -18.06 -17.33
C GLU A 353 -1.60 -16.90 -18.33
N LYS A 354 -2.58 -15.99 -18.32
CA LYS A 354 -2.58 -14.78 -19.16
C LYS A 354 -1.36 -13.89 -18.86
N VAL A 355 -1.10 -13.59 -17.59
CA VAL A 355 0.03 -12.73 -17.20
C VAL A 355 1.37 -13.40 -17.49
N LYS A 356 1.52 -14.72 -17.27
CA LYS A 356 2.70 -15.49 -17.68
C LYS A 356 2.97 -15.40 -19.18
N ALA A 357 1.92 -15.51 -20.01
CA ALA A 357 2.04 -15.39 -21.46
C ALA A 357 2.50 -14.00 -21.89
N GLN A 358 1.94 -12.94 -21.30
CA GLN A 358 2.34 -11.55 -21.57
C GLN A 358 3.80 -11.24 -21.20
N VAL A 359 4.31 -11.86 -20.13
CA VAL A 359 5.71 -11.67 -19.71
C VAL A 359 6.68 -12.44 -20.60
N LYS A 360 6.29 -13.61 -21.14
CA LYS A 360 7.12 -14.38 -22.09
C LYS A 360 7.20 -13.75 -23.48
N ALA A 361 6.21 -12.94 -23.87
CA ALA A 361 6.15 -12.29 -25.17
C ALA A 361 6.96 -10.97 -25.26
N LYS A 362 7.49 -10.52 -24.15
CA LYS A 362 8.38 -9.34 -24.04
C LYS A 362 9.82 -9.76 -23.81
#